data_c3b81d01faac015d56e020cdf3a3b3ca
#
_entry.id   c3b81d01faac015d56e020cdf3a3b3ca
#
_cell.length_a   1.000
_cell.length_b   1.000
_cell.length_c   1.000
_cell.angle_alpha   90.00
_cell.angle_beta   90.00
_cell.angle_gamma   90.00
#
_symmetry.space_group_name_H-M   'P 1'
#
loop_
_entity.id
_entity.type
_entity.pdbx_description
1 polymer ?
#
loop_
_entity_poly.entity_id
_entity_poly.type
_entity_poly.pdbx_seq_one_letter_code
_entity_poly.pdbx_strand_id
1 'polypeptide(L)'
;IVSLADTHATLARLADQIAVSIDRHRGDARPPVEPAAYSVEPEVVVPPREAFFAAAEPVGVRAAVGRISAELIAPYPPGIPVLAPGEEVTPSVIEALDSARSAGIRIAYAADPTLSTIRVVQI
;
A
#
# COMPACT_ATOMS: atom_id res chain seq x y z
N ILE A 1 -6.63 -14.82 -16.63
CA ILE A 1 -5.63 -15.10 -17.68
C ILE A 1 -6.13 -16.32 -18.44
N VAL A 2 -6.18 -16.21 -19.76
CA VAL A 2 -6.50 -17.31 -20.66
C VAL A 2 -5.20 -17.90 -21.16
N SER A 3 -5.09 -19.23 -21.17
CA SER A 3 -3.90 -19.97 -21.56
C SER A 3 -4.19 -20.95 -22.71
N LEU A 4 -3.15 -21.55 -23.26
CA LEU A 4 -3.29 -22.59 -24.30
C LEU A 4 -3.96 -23.87 -23.78
N ALA A 5 -4.10 -24.05 -22.46
CA ALA A 5 -4.79 -25.18 -21.87
C ALA A 5 -6.31 -24.95 -21.74
N ASP A 6 -6.77 -23.73 -21.99
CA ASP A 6 -8.18 -23.39 -21.91
C ASP A 6 -8.93 -23.78 -23.19
N THR A 7 -10.11 -24.32 -23.02
CA THR A 7 -11.03 -24.65 -24.09
C THR A 7 -12.17 -23.64 -24.15
N HIS A 8 -12.90 -23.60 -25.25
CA HIS A 8 -14.11 -22.79 -25.35
C HIS A 8 -15.12 -23.12 -24.23
N ALA A 9 -15.22 -24.37 -23.83
CA ALA A 9 -16.12 -24.81 -22.77
C ALA A 9 -15.68 -24.27 -21.39
N THR A 10 -14.37 -24.27 -21.07
CA THR A 10 -13.87 -23.72 -19.80
C THR A 10 -14.06 -22.22 -19.72
N LEU A 11 -13.88 -21.51 -20.83
CA LEU A 11 -14.09 -20.06 -20.92
C LEU A 11 -15.58 -19.69 -20.80
N ALA A 12 -16.46 -20.42 -21.46
CA ALA A 12 -17.91 -20.22 -21.33
C ALA A 12 -18.35 -20.41 -19.88
N ARG A 13 -17.91 -21.49 -19.23
CA ARG A 13 -18.20 -21.77 -17.82
C ARG A 13 -17.67 -20.64 -16.91
N LEU A 14 -16.50 -20.11 -17.15
CA LEU A 14 -15.94 -18.99 -16.39
C LEU A 14 -16.81 -17.75 -16.55
N ALA A 15 -17.20 -17.40 -17.78
CA ALA A 15 -18.07 -16.25 -18.06
C ALA A 15 -19.42 -16.38 -17.35
N ASP A 16 -20.05 -17.55 -17.41
CA ASP A 16 -21.30 -17.84 -16.73
C ASP A 16 -21.18 -17.68 -15.20
N GLN A 17 -20.09 -18.22 -14.62
CA GLN A 17 -19.86 -18.10 -13.16
C GLN A 17 -19.60 -16.66 -12.73
N ILE A 18 -18.90 -15.86 -13.54
CA ILE A 18 -18.72 -14.44 -13.29
C ILE A 18 -20.06 -13.71 -13.33
N ALA A 19 -20.87 -13.96 -14.36
CA ALA A 19 -22.20 -13.35 -14.49
C ALA A 19 -23.11 -13.67 -13.29
N VAL A 20 -23.17 -14.95 -12.89
CA VAL A 20 -23.94 -15.39 -11.72
C VAL A 20 -23.42 -14.77 -10.42
N SER A 21 -22.10 -14.65 -10.28
CA SER A 21 -21.48 -14.04 -9.11
C SER A 21 -21.80 -12.54 -9.02
N ILE A 22 -21.69 -11.81 -10.13
CA ILE A 22 -22.04 -10.40 -10.20
C ILE A 22 -23.53 -10.20 -9.84
N ASP A 23 -24.40 -11.01 -10.42
CA ASP A 23 -25.85 -10.87 -10.20
C ASP A 23 -26.24 -11.16 -8.74
N ARG A 24 -25.59 -12.17 -8.14
CA ARG A 24 -25.82 -12.55 -6.74
C ARG A 24 -25.33 -11.50 -5.74
N HIS A 25 -24.30 -10.72 -6.10
CA HIS A 25 -23.67 -9.74 -5.22
C HIS A 25 -23.93 -8.28 -5.68
N ARG A 26 -24.92 -8.08 -6.54
CA ARG A 26 -25.37 -6.72 -6.88
C ARG A 26 -25.86 -6.04 -5.61
N GLY A 27 -25.26 -4.90 -5.31
CA GLY A 27 -25.64 -4.01 -4.21
C GLY A 27 -25.54 -2.57 -4.68
N ASP A 28 -25.81 -1.65 -3.77
CA ASP A 28 -25.62 -0.22 -4.04
C ASP A 28 -24.17 0.07 -4.40
N ALA A 29 -23.99 0.95 -5.37
CA ALA A 29 -22.66 1.40 -5.77
C ALA A 29 -21.95 2.01 -4.55
N ARG A 30 -20.80 1.45 -4.18
CA ARG A 30 -19.96 2.09 -3.17
C ARG A 30 -19.41 3.37 -3.76
N PRO A 31 -19.43 4.50 -3.01
CA PRO A 31 -18.77 5.71 -3.48
C PRO A 31 -17.30 5.38 -3.78
N PRO A 32 -16.73 5.92 -4.86
CA PRO A 32 -15.33 5.77 -5.14
C PRO A 32 -14.54 6.32 -3.94
N VAL A 33 -13.74 5.46 -3.31
CA VAL A 33 -12.77 5.91 -2.32
C VAL A 33 -11.59 6.41 -3.13
N GLU A 34 -11.43 7.72 -3.25
CA GLU A 34 -10.16 8.26 -3.71
C GLU A 34 -9.16 8.05 -2.56
N PRO A 35 -8.14 7.20 -2.76
CA PRO A 35 -7.16 6.99 -1.71
C PRO A 35 -6.32 8.25 -1.61
N ALA A 36 -6.53 9.09 -0.60
CA ALA A 36 -5.66 10.21 -0.26
C ALA A 36 -4.17 9.79 -0.18
N ALA A 37 -3.95 8.50 0.06
CA ALA A 37 -2.64 7.87 0.07
C ALA A 37 -1.83 8.08 -1.23
N TYR A 38 -2.46 8.21 -2.38
CA TYR A 38 -1.73 8.33 -3.67
C TYR A 38 -1.53 9.77 -4.14
N SER A 39 -1.97 10.75 -3.38
CA SER A 39 -1.72 12.16 -3.66
C SER A 39 -0.55 12.74 -2.86
N VAL A 40 0.16 11.91 -2.10
CA VAL A 40 1.32 12.32 -1.31
C VAL A 40 2.60 11.99 -2.08
N GLU A 41 3.47 12.97 -2.24
CA GLU A 41 4.77 12.86 -2.90
C GLU A 41 5.87 13.24 -1.90
N PRO A 42 6.37 12.29 -1.08
CA PRO A 42 7.45 12.57 -0.14
C PRO A 42 8.77 12.86 -0.89
N GLU A 43 9.60 13.71 -0.30
CA GLU A 43 10.89 14.06 -0.87
C GLU A 43 11.91 12.94 -0.64
N VAL A 44 12.66 12.59 -1.69
CA VAL A 44 13.80 11.67 -1.60
C VAL A 44 15.01 12.45 -1.12
N VAL A 45 15.41 12.21 0.13
CA VAL A 45 16.55 12.91 0.79
C VAL A 45 17.85 12.11 0.65
N VAL A 46 17.73 10.78 0.63
CA VAL A 46 18.87 9.85 0.52
C VAL A 46 18.55 8.82 -0.57
N PRO A 47 19.53 8.40 -1.38
CA PRO A 47 19.30 7.35 -2.36
C PRO A 47 18.64 6.13 -1.71
N PRO A 48 17.57 5.55 -2.31
CA PRO A 48 16.80 4.46 -1.71
C PRO A 48 17.66 3.26 -1.29
N ARG A 49 18.69 2.94 -2.09
CA ARG A 49 19.63 1.85 -1.78
C ARG A 49 20.41 2.12 -0.49
N GLU A 50 20.87 3.35 -0.31
CA GLU A 50 21.66 3.73 0.88
C GLU A 50 20.81 3.64 2.14
N ALA A 51 19.60 4.20 2.10
CA ALA A 51 18.67 4.15 3.22
C ALA A 51 18.23 2.71 3.57
N PHE A 52 17.99 1.87 2.54
CA PHE A 52 17.58 0.49 2.75
C PHE A 52 18.65 -0.38 3.45
N PHE A 53 19.92 -0.15 3.14
CA PHE A 53 21.05 -0.89 3.73
C PHE A 53 21.69 -0.19 4.94
N ALA A 54 21.23 1.00 5.29
CA ALA A 54 21.69 1.71 6.48
C ALA A 54 21.27 1.00 7.78
N ALA A 55 21.97 1.31 8.85
CA ALA A 55 21.49 0.97 10.19
C ALA A 55 20.12 1.65 10.40
N ALA A 56 19.15 0.88 10.87
CA ALA A 56 17.77 1.36 11.02
C ALA A 56 17.18 0.91 12.35
N GLU A 57 16.28 1.74 12.88
CA GLU A 57 15.57 1.50 14.13
C GLU A 57 14.06 1.67 13.96
N PRO A 58 13.23 0.90 14.66
CA PRO A 58 11.80 1.15 14.72
C PRO A 58 11.54 2.30 15.69
N VAL A 59 10.79 3.30 15.24
CA VAL A 59 10.33 4.41 16.09
C VAL A 59 8.82 4.54 16.01
N GLY A 60 8.20 5.04 17.07
CA GLY A 60 6.76 5.30 17.06
C GLY A 60 6.38 6.21 15.89
N VAL A 61 5.25 5.96 15.24
CA VAL A 61 4.81 6.64 14.01
C VAL A 61 4.90 8.17 14.10
N ARG A 62 4.54 8.77 15.24
CA ARG A 62 4.64 10.22 15.44
C ARG A 62 6.08 10.71 15.57
N ALA A 63 6.96 9.89 16.13
CA ALA A 63 8.38 10.21 16.27
C ALA A 63 9.17 9.99 14.96
N ALA A 64 8.56 9.32 13.99
CA ALA A 64 9.14 9.12 12.68
C ALA A 64 9.08 10.40 11.81
N VAL A 65 8.21 11.34 12.10
CA VAL A 65 8.07 12.59 11.33
C VAL A 65 9.40 13.36 11.32
N GLY A 66 9.85 13.76 10.14
CA GLY A 66 11.15 14.41 9.94
C GLY A 66 12.34 13.45 9.86
N ARG A 67 12.11 12.13 10.01
CA ARG A 67 13.14 11.10 9.87
C ARG A 67 13.10 10.51 8.44
N ILE A 68 14.18 9.88 8.05
CA ILE A 68 14.31 9.22 6.74
C ILE A 68 13.85 7.77 6.86
N SER A 69 12.93 7.37 5.99
CA SER A 69 12.45 5.98 5.96
C SER A 69 13.56 5.01 5.55
N ALA A 70 13.61 3.87 6.22
CA ALA A 70 14.44 2.71 5.86
C ALA A 70 13.60 1.55 5.31
N GLU A 71 12.29 1.73 5.16
CA GLU A 71 11.39 0.69 4.67
C GLU A 71 10.42 1.22 3.62
N LEU A 72 9.82 0.28 2.88
CA LEU A 72 8.79 0.56 1.91
C LEU A 72 7.43 0.28 2.54
N ILE A 73 6.49 1.22 2.40
CA ILE A 73 5.12 1.07 2.91
C ILE A 73 4.14 1.36 1.77
N ALA A 74 3.30 0.36 1.45
CA ALA A 74 2.35 0.46 0.36
C ALA A 74 0.96 -0.04 0.78
N PRO A 75 -0.09 0.77 0.65
CA PRO A 75 -1.46 0.29 0.72
C PRO A 75 -1.78 -0.67 -0.43
N TYR A 76 -2.38 -1.81 -0.14
CA TYR A 76 -2.68 -2.82 -1.14
C TYR A 76 -4.17 -3.25 -1.11
N PRO A 77 -4.85 -3.29 -2.26
CA PRO A 77 -4.42 -2.97 -3.62
C PRO A 77 -4.32 -1.47 -3.90
N PRO A 78 -3.61 -1.00 -4.94
CA PRO A 78 -2.80 -1.73 -5.92
C PRO A 78 -1.36 -2.00 -5.48
N GLY A 79 -0.87 -1.44 -4.36
CA GLY A 79 0.48 -1.64 -3.89
C GLY A 79 1.48 -0.58 -4.38
N ILE A 80 0.99 0.61 -4.70
CA ILE A 80 1.84 1.77 -4.99
C ILE A 80 2.42 2.26 -3.66
N PRO A 81 3.75 2.42 -3.55
CA PRO A 81 4.36 2.95 -2.35
C PRO A 81 3.85 4.36 -2.02
N VAL A 82 3.54 4.58 -0.75
CA VAL A 82 3.26 5.89 -0.17
C VAL A 82 4.49 6.44 0.53
N LEU A 83 5.36 5.53 0.96
CA LEU A 83 6.64 5.83 1.56
C LEU A 83 7.66 4.78 1.11
N ALA A 84 8.81 5.23 0.62
CA ALA A 84 9.91 4.38 0.19
C ALA A 84 11.19 4.66 1.00
N PRO A 85 12.16 3.72 1.01
CA PRO A 85 13.45 3.99 1.64
C PRO A 85 14.10 5.24 1.04
N GLY A 86 14.64 6.09 1.91
CA GLY A 86 15.29 7.34 1.52
C GLY A 86 14.39 8.55 1.46
N GLU A 87 13.10 8.37 1.58
CA GLU A 87 12.13 9.46 1.64
C GLU A 87 11.94 9.98 3.07
N GLU A 88 11.67 11.28 3.19
CA GLU A 88 11.33 11.89 4.47
C GLU A 88 9.90 11.53 4.89
N VAL A 89 9.75 11.09 6.14
CA VAL A 89 8.43 10.85 6.74
C VAL A 89 7.79 12.18 7.08
N THR A 90 6.77 12.58 6.33
CA THR A 90 6.02 13.82 6.58
C THR A 90 4.71 13.56 7.33
N PRO A 91 4.10 14.58 7.95
CA PRO A 91 2.76 14.45 8.54
C PRO A 91 1.72 13.96 7.53
N SER A 92 1.77 14.46 6.28
CA SER A 92 0.86 14.06 5.21
C SER A 92 0.99 12.58 4.83
N VAL A 93 2.20 12.03 4.86
CA VAL A 93 2.44 10.58 4.69
C VAL A 93 1.73 9.79 5.78
N ILE A 94 1.89 10.21 7.04
CA ILE A 94 1.25 9.52 8.18
C ILE A 94 -0.28 9.58 8.07
N GLU A 95 -0.83 10.74 7.76
CA GLU A 95 -2.29 10.92 7.58
C GLU A 95 -2.83 10.06 6.44
N ALA A 96 -2.11 9.99 5.32
CA ALA A 96 -2.46 9.17 4.17
C ALA A 96 -2.47 7.67 4.50
N LEU A 97 -1.45 7.20 5.21
CA LEU A 97 -1.34 5.80 5.65
C LEU A 97 -2.43 5.45 6.67
N ASP A 98 -2.71 6.33 7.62
CA ASP A 98 -3.76 6.12 8.63
C ASP A 98 -5.16 6.12 8.01
N SER A 99 -5.41 7.00 7.04
CA SER A 99 -6.64 7.03 6.25
C SER A 99 -6.85 5.72 5.49
N ALA A 100 -5.81 5.23 4.81
CA ALA A 100 -5.87 3.95 4.09
C ALA A 100 -6.18 2.78 5.04
N ARG A 101 -5.49 2.73 6.18
CA ARG A 101 -5.70 1.71 7.21
C ARG A 101 -7.12 1.78 7.78
N SER A 102 -7.62 2.97 8.08
CA SER A 102 -8.98 3.20 8.60
C SER A 102 -10.07 2.82 7.61
N ALA A 103 -9.78 2.94 6.31
CA ALA A 103 -10.65 2.45 5.23
C ALA A 103 -10.60 0.92 5.06
N GLY A 104 -9.84 0.20 5.89
CA GLY A 104 -9.69 -1.26 5.82
C GLY A 104 -8.74 -1.73 4.71
N ILE A 105 -7.93 -0.84 4.14
CA ILE A 105 -6.93 -1.19 3.13
C ILE A 105 -5.75 -1.86 3.83
N ARG A 106 -5.31 -2.99 3.31
CA ARG A 106 -4.16 -3.71 3.84
C ARG A 106 -2.88 -2.89 3.62
N ILE A 107 -2.06 -2.77 4.65
CA ILE A 107 -0.71 -2.21 4.53
C ILE A 107 0.26 -3.35 4.21
N ALA A 108 1.02 -3.19 3.13
CA ALA A 108 2.01 -4.15 2.66
C ALA A 108 3.42 -3.57 2.81
N TYR A 109 4.39 -4.48 2.95
CA TYR A 109 5.83 -4.24 3.04
C TYR A 109 6.31 -3.52 4.30
N ALA A 110 5.44 -2.93 5.09
CA ALA A 110 5.82 -2.38 6.40
C ALA A 110 6.29 -3.50 7.33
N ALA A 111 7.34 -3.24 8.11
CA ALA A 111 7.80 -4.15 9.15
C ALA A 111 6.75 -4.32 10.24
N ASP A 112 6.01 -3.26 10.54
CA ASP A 112 4.83 -3.26 11.40
C ASP A 112 3.57 -2.91 10.58
N PRO A 113 2.77 -3.91 10.17
CA PRO A 113 1.54 -3.67 9.41
C PRO A 113 0.47 -2.89 10.17
N THR A 114 0.60 -2.75 11.50
CA THR A 114 -0.31 -1.94 12.32
C THR A 114 0.01 -0.46 12.24
N LEU A 115 1.18 -0.10 11.69
CA LEU A 115 1.72 1.25 11.65
C LEU A 115 1.85 1.91 13.03
N SER A 116 2.05 1.12 14.08
CA SER A 116 2.41 1.66 15.39
C SER A 116 3.84 2.17 15.40
N THR A 117 4.69 1.55 14.56
CA THR A 117 6.08 1.94 14.35
C THR A 117 6.42 2.03 12.87
N ILE A 118 7.43 2.83 12.53
CA ILE A 118 8.08 2.91 11.22
C ILE A 118 9.58 2.73 11.41
N ARG A 119 10.20 1.96 10.53
CA ARG A 119 11.67 1.83 10.51
C ARG A 119 12.29 3.04 9.83
N VAL A 120 13.15 3.71 10.55
CA VAL A 120 13.86 4.90 10.06
C VAL A 120 15.36 4.68 10.14
N VAL A 121 16.11 5.37 9.28
CA VAL A 121 17.57 5.37 9.30
C VAL A 121 18.05 5.93 10.65
N GLN A 122 19.03 5.25 11.27
CA GLN A 122 19.70 5.76 12.48
C GLN A 122 20.57 6.97 12.11
N ILE A 123 20.45 8.03 12.90
CA ILE A 123 21.26 9.24 12.78
C ILE A 123 22.35 9.19 13.84
#